data_e80abf9617ca4fd9cc8933c7307bf160
#
_entry.id   e80abf9617ca4fd9cc8933c7307bf160
#
_cell.length_a   1.000
_cell.length_b   1.000
_cell.length_c   1.000
_cell.angle_alpha   90.00
_cell.angle_beta   90.00
_cell.angle_gamma   90.00
#
_symmetry.space_group_name_H-M   'P 1'
#
loop_
_entity.id
_entity.type
_entity.pdbx_description
1 polymer ?
#
loop_
_entity_poly.entity_id
_entity_poly.type
_entity_poly.pdbx_seq_one_letter_code
_entity_poly.pdbx_strand_id
1 'polypeptide(L)'
;MAIEEVTTESWGSRLGGSFKGILTGGVLFLAAIPLLFWNEGRAVKTAKALEEGEAACVALPTADSIDPQYEGKLVHLTGNAVTQDTLTDGFFPGISLKAIELSRRVEYYQWVESESTREEKQVGGSVKKITTYSYSKKWVSEPEDSSSFKEAGHDNIVHYTGVENENQNATNVTLGAFTLTPGQISSISGDKPVDLKDVTLPQELTGRTAVSGNVLYIGAPASATSMPLPNGMQPGVAQQLPASMYVTVDSYPGQQLLVLDDPTCGALIQGPTGEMYPMVADEAAQTAYMMVNNTQRTVTGYGDLTTPAPTMPMQLPGLINVDRLGVLPVVCFGDKAYVRTADNRLLLIKPWQNQYMVSNNGVMLRAHINLAPTAANGSTVNPGAPEVGDVRITWTYIPDTVAISVASCQMGNTFTPYVAENGYKVDLLQMGTRSKDLMFQAAKDGNTMWTWILRLVGWFMMYIGLGMILKPLSVLGDVLPIIGNILEFGISIISFFVSSIVALV
;
A
#
# COMPACT_ATOMS: atom_id res chain seq x y z
N MET A 1 -15.05 3.20 -24.12
CA MET A 1 -16.17 2.25 -24.33
C MET A 1 -16.14 1.27 -23.18
N ALA A 2 -17.27 0.88 -22.59
CA ALA A 2 -17.23 -0.15 -21.54
C ALA A 2 -17.13 -1.53 -22.21
N ILE A 3 -16.24 -2.39 -21.75
CA ILE A 3 -16.15 -3.78 -22.19
C ILE A 3 -17.07 -4.62 -21.32
N GLU A 4 -17.84 -5.49 -21.95
CA GLU A 4 -18.68 -6.47 -21.25
C GLU A 4 -18.09 -7.87 -21.40
N GLU A 5 -17.79 -8.51 -20.28
CA GLU A 5 -17.45 -9.92 -20.20
C GLU A 5 -18.69 -10.70 -19.76
N VAL A 6 -19.08 -11.70 -20.56
CA VAL A 6 -20.25 -12.50 -20.28
C VAL A 6 -19.82 -13.91 -19.94
N THR A 7 -20.11 -14.35 -18.72
CA THR A 7 -19.89 -15.72 -18.28
C THR A 7 -21.21 -16.36 -17.87
N THR A 8 -21.34 -17.66 -18.08
CA THR A 8 -22.55 -18.42 -17.68
C THR A 8 -22.15 -19.45 -16.64
N GLU A 9 -22.74 -19.36 -15.47
CA GLU A 9 -22.57 -20.34 -14.42
C GLU A 9 -23.77 -21.34 -14.45
N SER A 10 -23.46 -22.64 -14.61
CA SER A 10 -24.48 -23.65 -14.64
C SER A 10 -25.18 -23.83 -13.29
N TRP A 11 -26.42 -24.27 -13.30
CA TRP A 11 -27.17 -24.59 -12.07
C TRP A 11 -26.41 -25.56 -11.15
N GLY A 12 -25.82 -26.63 -11.71
CA GLY A 12 -25.01 -27.58 -10.93
C GLY A 12 -23.79 -26.96 -10.27
N SER A 13 -23.07 -26.06 -10.97
CA SER A 13 -21.93 -25.32 -10.41
C SER A 13 -22.38 -24.41 -9.26
N ARG A 14 -23.45 -23.66 -9.44
CA ARG A 14 -24.05 -22.79 -8.43
C ARG A 14 -24.51 -23.59 -7.20
N LEU A 15 -25.13 -24.73 -7.41
CA LEU A 15 -25.56 -25.60 -6.31
C LEU A 15 -24.32 -26.12 -5.55
N GLY A 16 -23.32 -26.64 -6.25
CA GLY A 16 -22.05 -27.06 -5.63
C GLY A 16 -21.34 -25.94 -4.88
N GLY A 17 -21.30 -24.74 -5.46
CA GLY A 17 -20.76 -23.52 -4.83
C GLY A 17 -21.55 -23.11 -3.58
N SER A 18 -22.88 -23.21 -3.61
CA SER A 18 -23.74 -22.88 -2.48
C SER A 18 -23.54 -23.82 -1.28
N PHE A 19 -23.28 -25.12 -1.52
CA PHE A 19 -22.92 -26.05 -0.44
C PHE A 19 -21.56 -25.70 0.21
N LYS A 20 -20.57 -25.27 -0.58
CA LYS A 20 -19.31 -24.73 0.00
C LYS A 20 -19.57 -23.48 0.82
N GLY A 21 -20.52 -22.64 0.39
CA GLY A 21 -20.95 -21.45 1.12
C GLY A 21 -21.54 -21.74 2.50
N ILE A 22 -22.14 -22.92 2.74
CA ILE A 22 -22.64 -23.30 4.06
C ILE A 22 -21.54 -23.28 5.11
N LEU A 23 -20.37 -23.83 4.78
CA LEU A 23 -19.25 -23.85 5.73
C LEU A 23 -18.77 -22.42 6.06
N THR A 24 -18.57 -21.61 5.04
CA THR A 24 -18.16 -20.20 5.23
C THR A 24 -19.23 -19.41 5.98
N GLY A 25 -20.50 -19.58 5.59
CA GLY A 25 -21.61 -18.95 6.28
C GLY A 25 -21.75 -19.39 7.73
N GLY A 26 -21.55 -20.69 8.00
CA GLY A 26 -21.51 -21.24 9.36
C GLY A 26 -20.40 -20.64 10.20
N VAL A 27 -19.19 -20.51 9.65
CA VAL A 27 -18.05 -19.85 10.33
C VAL A 27 -18.38 -18.38 10.64
N LEU A 28 -18.89 -17.62 9.66
CA LEU A 28 -19.28 -16.23 9.86
C LEU A 28 -20.34 -16.07 10.93
N PHE A 29 -21.40 -16.88 10.87
CA PHE A 29 -22.50 -16.84 11.86
C PHE A 29 -22.00 -17.17 13.27
N LEU A 30 -21.20 -18.24 13.40
CA LEU A 30 -20.66 -18.65 14.70
C LEU A 30 -19.61 -17.68 15.23
N ALA A 31 -18.80 -17.04 14.38
CA ALA A 31 -17.80 -16.04 14.79
C ALA A 31 -18.43 -14.72 15.24
N ALA A 32 -19.60 -14.37 14.73
CA ALA A 32 -20.32 -13.18 15.15
C ALA A 32 -20.75 -13.23 16.63
N ILE A 33 -21.09 -14.41 17.14
CA ILE A 33 -21.54 -14.59 18.53
C ILE A 33 -20.44 -14.18 19.53
N PRO A 34 -19.23 -14.78 19.52
CA PRO A 34 -18.17 -14.35 20.42
C PRO A 34 -17.73 -12.90 20.19
N LEU A 35 -17.81 -12.37 18.97
CA LEU A 35 -17.55 -10.97 18.69
C LEU A 35 -18.51 -10.05 19.46
N LEU A 36 -19.81 -10.35 19.43
CA LEU A 36 -20.82 -9.57 20.15
C LEU A 36 -20.63 -9.67 21.67
N PHE A 37 -20.41 -10.87 22.20
CA PHE A 37 -20.13 -11.05 23.64
C PHE A 37 -18.86 -10.31 24.07
N TRP A 38 -17.80 -10.40 23.30
CA TRP A 38 -16.57 -9.67 23.56
C TRP A 38 -16.81 -8.15 23.53
N ASN A 39 -17.58 -7.67 22.54
CA ASN A 39 -17.90 -6.25 22.43
C ASN A 39 -18.66 -5.73 23.66
N GLU A 40 -19.66 -6.48 24.14
CA GLU A 40 -20.41 -6.10 25.35
C GLU A 40 -19.47 -6.10 26.58
N GLY A 41 -18.66 -7.13 26.75
CA GLY A 41 -17.65 -7.19 27.81
C GLY A 41 -16.68 -6.02 27.77
N ARG A 42 -16.19 -5.68 26.58
CA ARG A 42 -15.33 -4.51 26.36
C ARG A 42 -16.05 -3.21 26.70
N ALA A 43 -17.28 -3.03 26.22
CA ALA A 43 -18.06 -1.81 26.45
C ALA A 43 -18.30 -1.56 27.95
N VAL A 44 -18.72 -2.58 28.67
CA VAL A 44 -18.94 -2.51 30.14
C VAL A 44 -17.63 -2.25 30.88
N LYS A 45 -16.56 -2.93 30.48
CA LYS A 45 -15.22 -2.74 31.09
C LYS A 45 -14.75 -1.31 30.91
N THR A 46 -14.86 -0.76 29.69
CA THR A 46 -14.50 0.62 29.37
C THR A 46 -15.37 1.62 30.13
N ALA A 47 -16.70 1.42 30.15
CA ALA A 47 -17.62 2.32 30.86
C ALA A 47 -17.29 2.44 32.35
N LYS A 48 -17.10 1.28 33.05
CA LYS A 48 -16.70 1.26 34.45
C LYS A 48 -15.38 1.96 34.71
N ALA A 49 -14.38 1.72 33.86
CA ALA A 49 -13.08 2.36 33.99
C ALA A 49 -13.15 3.89 33.77
N LEU A 50 -13.98 4.35 32.84
CA LEU A 50 -14.19 5.78 32.63
C LEU A 50 -14.96 6.43 33.80
N GLU A 51 -15.93 5.73 34.40
CA GLU A 51 -16.62 6.22 35.62
C GLU A 51 -15.66 6.30 36.81
N GLU A 52 -14.85 5.29 37.02
CA GLU A 52 -13.83 5.24 38.07
C GLU A 52 -12.78 6.35 37.84
N GLY A 53 -12.28 6.47 36.63
CA GLY A 53 -11.31 7.50 36.26
C GLY A 53 -11.88 8.91 36.44
N GLU A 54 -13.13 9.17 36.01
CA GLU A 54 -13.78 10.48 36.18
C GLU A 54 -13.89 10.84 37.68
N ALA A 55 -14.26 9.88 38.53
CA ALA A 55 -14.36 10.09 39.96
C ALA A 55 -12.98 10.32 40.62
N ALA A 56 -11.94 9.60 40.17
CA ALA A 56 -10.57 9.73 40.67
C ALA A 56 -9.81 10.95 40.12
N CYS A 57 -10.26 11.50 39.02
CA CYS A 57 -9.54 12.57 38.29
C CYS A 57 -9.64 13.93 39.01
N VAL A 58 -8.47 14.51 39.27
CA VAL A 58 -8.36 15.82 39.93
C VAL A 58 -8.03 16.87 38.83
N ALA A 59 -8.86 17.91 38.72
CA ALA A 59 -8.57 19.04 37.85
C ALA A 59 -7.52 19.95 38.51
N LEU A 60 -6.36 20.11 37.86
CA LEU A 60 -5.33 21.01 38.32
C LEU A 60 -5.59 22.44 37.83
N PRO A 61 -5.26 23.47 38.64
CA PRO A 61 -5.53 24.87 38.30
C PRO A 61 -4.62 25.40 37.18
N THR A 62 -3.44 24.82 37.01
CA THR A 62 -2.46 25.20 35.99
C THR A 62 -1.60 24.00 35.57
N ALA A 63 -1.10 24.05 34.32
CA ALA A 63 -0.08 23.13 33.82
C ALA A 63 1.36 23.65 34.03
N ASP A 64 1.54 24.89 34.53
CA ASP A 64 2.86 25.57 34.57
C ASP A 64 3.77 25.08 35.71
N SER A 65 3.25 24.30 36.64
CA SER A 65 4.03 23.76 37.76
C SER A 65 3.64 22.31 38.05
N ILE A 66 4.65 21.53 38.43
CA ILE A 66 4.48 20.15 38.86
C ILE A 66 4.33 20.16 40.39
N ASP A 67 3.22 19.63 40.88
CA ASP A 67 2.99 19.47 42.32
C ASP A 67 3.13 17.99 42.69
N PRO A 68 4.13 17.65 43.53
CA PRO A 68 4.38 16.26 43.96
C PRO A 68 3.20 15.59 44.71
N GLN A 69 2.24 16.36 45.25
CA GLN A 69 1.09 15.77 45.90
C GLN A 69 0.17 14.99 44.95
N TYR A 70 0.29 15.25 43.65
CA TYR A 70 -0.47 14.57 42.60
C TYR A 70 0.30 13.45 41.91
N GLU A 71 1.49 13.11 42.41
CA GLU A 71 2.28 12.00 41.87
C GLU A 71 1.48 10.71 41.89
N GLY A 72 1.42 10.01 40.74
CA GLY A 72 0.64 8.78 40.55
C GLY A 72 -0.89 8.97 40.54
N LYS A 73 -1.40 10.20 40.65
CA LYS A 73 -2.84 10.48 40.55
C LYS A 73 -3.26 10.83 39.14
N LEU A 74 -4.48 10.46 38.80
CA LEU A 74 -5.12 10.89 37.56
C LEU A 74 -5.45 12.37 37.65
N VAL A 75 -4.84 13.17 36.78
CA VAL A 75 -5.01 14.62 36.75
C VAL A 75 -5.56 15.08 35.43
N HIS A 76 -6.34 16.15 35.46
CA HIS A 76 -6.83 16.85 34.30
C HIS A 76 -6.13 18.20 34.18
N LEU A 77 -5.59 18.49 33.01
CA LEU A 77 -4.87 19.72 32.66
C LEU A 77 -5.37 20.27 31.34
N THR A 78 -5.40 21.60 31.22
CA THR A 78 -5.64 22.31 29.95
C THR A 78 -4.52 23.30 29.71
N GLY A 79 -4.14 23.51 28.47
CA GLY A 79 -3.13 24.47 28.10
C GLY A 79 -2.72 24.34 26.64
N ASN A 80 -1.62 24.99 26.30
CA ASN A 80 -1.03 24.88 24.99
C ASN A 80 0.04 23.78 24.98
N ALA A 81 -0.11 22.80 24.08
CA ALA A 81 0.99 21.95 23.67
C ALA A 81 1.94 22.79 22.82
N VAL A 82 3.20 22.85 23.21
CA VAL A 82 4.22 23.68 22.55
C VAL A 82 5.45 22.85 22.22
N THR A 83 5.99 23.07 21.02
CA THR A 83 7.29 22.51 20.63
C THR A 83 8.23 23.57 20.07
N GLN A 84 9.54 23.35 20.19
CA GLN A 84 10.58 24.11 19.49
C GLN A 84 11.23 23.28 18.39
N ASP A 85 10.80 22.04 18.22
CA ASP A 85 11.33 21.15 17.20
C ASP A 85 11.03 21.69 15.81
N THR A 86 12.03 21.65 14.94
CA THR A 86 11.88 21.97 13.53
C THR A 86 11.84 20.68 12.75
N LEU A 87 10.73 20.43 12.07
CA LEU A 87 10.55 19.28 11.20
C LEU A 87 10.89 19.66 9.77
N THR A 88 11.66 18.82 9.10
CA THR A 88 12.14 19.07 7.74
C THR A 88 11.85 17.85 6.88
N ASP A 89 11.20 18.08 5.74
CA ASP A 89 10.94 17.01 4.78
C ASP A 89 12.24 16.43 4.22
N GLY A 90 12.39 15.11 4.28
CA GLY A 90 13.62 14.43 3.88
C GLY A 90 13.94 14.53 2.39
N PHE A 91 12.92 14.69 1.54
CA PHE A 91 13.08 14.82 0.09
C PHE A 91 13.04 16.29 -0.37
N PHE A 92 12.25 17.12 0.30
CA PHE A 92 12.08 18.55 -0.01
C PHE A 92 12.62 19.42 1.15
N PRO A 93 13.92 19.60 1.27
CA PRO A 93 14.51 20.33 2.40
C PRO A 93 14.08 21.80 2.49
N GLY A 94 13.50 22.34 1.42
CA GLY A 94 12.83 23.64 1.45
C GLY A 94 11.53 23.67 2.27
N ILE A 95 10.96 22.49 2.59
CA ILE A 95 9.84 22.35 3.53
C ILE A 95 10.42 22.10 4.93
N SER A 96 10.59 23.16 5.70
CA SER A 96 11.16 23.10 7.05
C SER A 96 10.44 24.12 7.94
N LEU A 97 9.79 23.66 9.00
CA LEU A 97 9.00 24.52 9.88
C LEU A 97 8.92 23.97 11.31
N LYS A 98 8.68 24.85 12.27
CA LYS A 98 8.36 24.44 13.63
C LYS A 98 6.95 23.89 13.66
N ALA A 99 6.82 22.63 14.04
CA ALA A 99 5.55 21.93 14.03
C ALA A 99 5.53 20.74 14.99
N ILE A 100 4.36 20.39 15.49
CA ILE A 100 4.15 19.16 16.25
C ILE A 100 4.14 17.96 15.32
N GLU A 101 3.57 18.12 14.11
CA GLU A 101 3.55 17.10 13.06
C GLU A 101 3.77 17.77 11.70
N LEU A 102 4.49 17.09 10.82
CA LEU A 102 4.62 17.40 9.40
C LEU A 102 4.31 16.15 8.58
N SER A 103 3.33 16.25 7.70
CA SER A 103 2.84 15.16 6.89
C SER A 103 2.93 15.48 5.41
N ARG A 104 3.52 14.60 4.61
CA ARG A 104 3.54 14.65 3.15
C ARG A 104 2.64 13.57 2.57
N ARG A 105 1.73 13.95 1.70
CA ARG A 105 0.86 13.05 0.95
C ARG A 105 1.18 13.14 -0.54
N VAL A 106 1.39 12.00 -1.16
CA VAL A 106 1.69 11.84 -2.58
C VAL A 106 0.52 11.15 -3.25
N GLU A 107 0.09 11.67 -4.40
CA GLU A 107 -0.96 11.07 -5.21
C GLU A 107 -0.54 11.07 -6.68
N TYR A 108 -1.01 10.06 -7.41
CA TYR A 108 -0.66 9.79 -8.81
C TYR A 108 -1.91 9.93 -9.69
N TYR A 109 -1.80 10.63 -10.82
CA TYR A 109 -2.90 10.72 -11.78
C TYR A 109 -2.84 9.54 -12.73
N GLN A 110 -3.81 8.64 -12.62
CA GLN A 110 -3.73 7.35 -13.29
C GLN A 110 -5.10 6.87 -13.78
N TRP A 111 -5.07 5.96 -14.75
CA TRP A 111 -6.22 5.17 -15.09
C TRP A 111 -6.58 4.23 -13.94
N VAL A 112 -7.86 4.13 -13.68
CA VAL A 112 -8.43 3.17 -12.72
C VAL A 112 -9.52 2.38 -13.43
N GLU A 113 -9.39 1.08 -13.40
CA GLU A 113 -10.44 0.15 -13.85
C GLU A 113 -11.46 -0.01 -12.73
N SER A 114 -12.72 0.04 -13.08
CA SER A 114 -13.83 -0.25 -12.18
C SER A 114 -14.71 -1.31 -12.83
N GLU A 115 -15.02 -2.36 -12.10
CA GLU A 115 -15.89 -3.43 -12.55
C GLU A 115 -17.26 -3.36 -11.88
N SER A 116 -18.27 -3.68 -12.65
CA SER A 116 -19.65 -3.82 -12.17
C SER A 116 -20.24 -5.08 -12.74
N THR A 117 -20.63 -6.01 -11.88
CA THR A 117 -21.22 -7.29 -12.28
C THR A 117 -22.72 -7.29 -12.00
N ARG A 118 -23.51 -7.62 -13.02
CA ARG A 118 -24.92 -7.94 -12.88
C ARG A 118 -25.18 -9.41 -13.18
N GLU A 119 -26.14 -9.97 -12.48
CA GLU A 119 -26.53 -11.37 -12.66
C GLU A 119 -27.95 -11.45 -13.24
N GLU A 120 -28.14 -12.29 -14.25
CA GLU A 120 -29.43 -12.58 -14.87
C GLU A 120 -29.72 -14.06 -14.72
N LYS A 121 -30.72 -14.38 -13.91
CA LYS A 121 -31.19 -15.77 -13.74
C LYS A 121 -31.92 -16.25 -14.99
N GLN A 122 -31.56 -17.44 -15.47
CA GLN A 122 -32.11 -18.05 -16.65
C GLN A 122 -33.04 -19.21 -16.28
N VAL A 123 -34.03 -19.52 -17.15
CA VAL A 123 -34.83 -20.72 -17.00
C VAL A 123 -33.93 -21.95 -17.00
N GLY A 124 -34.12 -22.86 -16.05
CA GLY A 124 -33.21 -23.99 -15.83
C GLY A 124 -32.14 -23.74 -14.79
N GLY A 125 -32.15 -22.58 -14.09
CA GLY A 125 -31.35 -22.30 -12.90
C GLY A 125 -29.93 -21.85 -13.17
N SER A 126 -29.48 -21.71 -14.43
CA SER A 126 -28.20 -21.07 -14.74
C SER A 126 -28.27 -19.56 -14.53
N VAL A 127 -27.11 -18.93 -14.33
CA VAL A 127 -26.97 -17.47 -14.19
C VAL A 127 -26.01 -16.97 -15.22
N LYS A 128 -26.43 -15.96 -15.97
CA LYS A 128 -25.58 -15.18 -16.82
C LYS A 128 -25.01 -14.01 -16.01
N LYS A 129 -23.70 -13.99 -15.82
CA LYS A 129 -22.97 -12.89 -15.17
C LYS A 129 -22.42 -11.99 -16.27
N ILE A 130 -22.78 -10.73 -16.21
CA ILE A 130 -22.33 -9.70 -17.15
C ILE A 130 -21.49 -8.72 -16.34
N THR A 131 -20.18 -8.80 -16.52
CA THR A 131 -19.23 -7.89 -15.89
C THR A 131 -18.89 -6.78 -16.87
N THR A 132 -19.17 -5.54 -16.48
CA THR A 132 -18.87 -4.34 -17.26
C THR A 132 -17.65 -3.68 -16.65
N TYR A 133 -16.61 -3.49 -17.46
CA TYR A 133 -15.39 -2.77 -17.09
C TYR A 133 -15.48 -1.34 -17.59
N SER A 134 -15.17 -0.40 -16.71
CA SER A 134 -15.15 1.03 -17.03
C SER A 134 -13.85 1.67 -16.55
N TYR A 135 -13.35 2.63 -17.32
CA TYR A 135 -12.06 3.27 -17.10
C TYR A 135 -12.24 4.76 -16.85
N SER A 136 -11.56 5.25 -15.83
CA SER A 136 -11.56 6.67 -15.52
C SER A 136 -10.18 7.11 -15.04
N LYS A 137 -9.80 8.35 -15.36
CA LYS A 137 -8.59 8.94 -14.83
C LYS A 137 -8.88 9.63 -13.51
N LYS A 138 -8.09 9.36 -12.49
CA LYS A 138 -8.22 10.03 -11.17
C LYS A 138 -6.90 10.06 -10.41
N TRP A 139 -6.86 10.91 -9.41
CA TRP A 139 -5.80 10.92 -8.42
C TRP A 139 -5.98 9.75 -7.46
N VAL A 140 -4.93 8.95 -7.29
CA VAL A 140 -4.89 7.79 -6.40
C VAL A 140 -3.70 7.92 -5.45
N SER A 141 -3.86 7.44 -4.23
CA SER A 141 -2.80 7.50 -3.20
C SER A 141 -1.71 6.43 -3.38
N GLU A 142 -2.02 5.38 -4.12
CA GLU A 142 -1.10 4.30 -4.44
C GLU A 142 -1.09 4.07 -5.94
N PRO A 143 0.07 3.73 -6.55
CA PRO A 143 0.13 3.43 -7.96
C PRO A 143 -0.74 2.23 -8.34
N GLU A 144 -1.56 2.40 -9.37
CA GLU A 144 -2.42 1.35 -9.93
C GLU A 144 -1.66 0.51 -10.96
N ASP A 145 -1.69 -0.80 -10.78
CA ASP A 145 -1.09 -1.75 -11.73
C ASP A 145 -2.04 -2.00 -12.92
N SER A 146 -1.81 -1.30 -14.02
CA SER A 146 -2.62 -1.43 -15.24
C SER A 146 -2.33 -2.72 -16.03
N SER A 147 -1.38 -3.55 -15.61
CA SER A 147 -1.03 -4.79 -16.32
C SER A 147 -2.17 -5.82 -16.33
N SER A 148 -3.10 -5.71 -15.38
CA SER A 148 -4.28 -6.57 -15.24
C SER A 148 -5.53 -6.00 -15.90
N PHE A 149 -5.49 -4.79 -16.43
CA PHE A 149 -6.65 -4.14 -17.06
C PHE A 149 -7.15 -4.93 -18.26
N LYS A 150 -8.46 -5.01 -18.41
CA LYS A 150 -9.12 -5.79 -19.46
C LYS A 150 -9.03 -5.14 -20.83
N GLU A 151 -8.99 -3.81 -20.91
CA GLU A 151 -8.92 -3.05 -22.16
C GLU A 151 -7.52 -2.44 -22.34
N ALA A 152 -6.93 -2.69 -23.50
CA ALA A 152 -5.68 -2.06 -23.89
C ALA A 152 -5.86 -0.54 -24.14
N GLY A 153 -4.80 0.24 -23.93
CA GLY A 153 -4.84 1.69 -24.12
C GLY A 153 -5.18 2.49 -22.87
N HIS A 154 -5.34 1.82 -21.74
CA HIS A 154 -5.50 2.44 -20.42
C HIS A 154 -4.26 2.22 -19.56
N ASP A 155 -3.08 2.32 -20.17
CA ASP A 155 -1.82 2.05 -19.50
C ASP A 155 -1.45 3.18 -18.53
N ASN A 156 -1.11 2.81 -17.30
CA ASN A 156 -0.49 3.70 -16.33
C ASN A 156 1.00 3.77 -16.60
N ILE A 157 1.36 4.77 -17.39
CA ILE A 157 2.72 5.00 -17.80
C ILE A 157 3.49 5.66 -16.67
N VAL A 158 4.80 5.56 -16.73
CA VAL A 158 5.83 6.12 -15.90
C VAL A 158 5.40 7.42 -15.21
N HIS A 159 5.36 7.41 -13.90
CA HIS A 159 5.21 8.58 -13.05
C HIS A 159 6.53 8.87 -12.33
N TYR A 160 6.67 10.07 -11.78
CA TYR A 160 7.81 10.41 -10.94
C TYR A 160 7.80 9.54 -9.68
N THR A 161 8.86 8.77 -9.47
CA THR A 161 9.03 7.87 -8.32
C THR A 161 10.13 8.37 -7.39
N GLY A 162 10.21 7.81 -6.19
CA GLY A 162 11.21 8.16 -5.17
C GLY A 162 10.71 9.15 -4.12
N VAL A 163 9.47 9.62 -4.26
CA VAL A 163 8.80 10.39 -3.23
C VAL A 163 7.62 9.58 -2.70
N GLU A 164 7.67 9.24 -1.44
CA GLU A 164 6.62 8.48 -0.75
C GLU A 164 5.89 9.38 0.25
N ASN A 165 4.77 8.89 0.77
CA ASN A 165 4.11 9.50 1.91
C ASN A 165 5.07 9.51 3.10
N GLU A 166 5.09 10.61 3.84
CA GLU A 166 5.95 10.74 5.03
C GLU A 166 5.15 11.42 6.13
N ASN A 167 5.35 10.95 7.36
CA ASN A 167 4.79 11.59 8.55
C ASN A 167 5.87 11.68 9.62
N GLN A 168 6.14 12.89 10.10
CA GLN A 168 7.12 13.19 11.12
C GLN A 168 6.43 13.86 12.31
N ASN A 169 6.74 13.40 13.51
CA ASN A 169 6.27 14.00 14.76
C ASN A 169 7.43 14.64 15.51
N ALA A 170 7.15 15.77 16.15
CA ALA A 170 8.07 16.35 17.14
C ALA A 170 8.30 15.37 18.30
N THR A 171 9.48 15.40 18.86
CA THR A 171 9.84 14.55 20.00
C THR A 171 9.74 15.29 21.34
N ASN A 172 9.86 16.63 21.30
CA ASN A 172 9.86 17.50 22.47
C ASN A 172 8.62 18.39 22.45
N VAL A 173 7.51 17.86 22.93
CA VAL A 173 6.26 18.64 23.06
C VAL A 173 5.90 18.75 24.52
N THR A 174 5.65 19.97 25.00
CA THR A 174 5.33 20.23 26.39
C THR A 174 3.95 20.84 26.55
N LEU A 175 3.29 20.55 27.66
CA LEU A 175 2.08 21.18 28.14
C LEU A 175 2.46 21.88 29.47
N GLY A 176 2.82 23.15 29.42
CA GLY A 176 3.40 23.86 30.57
C GLY A 176 4.69 23.19 31.07
N ALA A 177 4.72 22.74 32.30
CA ALA A 177 5.84 22.02 32.89
C ALA A 177 5.90 20.52 32.54
N PHE A 178 4.89 20.00 31.86
CA PHE A 178 4.77 18.57 31.56
C PHE A 178 5.23 18.26 30.13
N THR A 179 5.97 17.18 29.96
CA THR A 179 6.34 16.62 28.66
C THR A 179 5.32 15.59 28.22
N LEU A 180 4.78 15.74 27.02
CA LEU A 180 3.82 14.77 26.45
C LEU A 180 4.52 13.48 26.03
N THR A 181 3.82 12.37 26.18
CA THR A 181 4.28 11.07 25.68
C THR A 181 4.16 10.99 24.16
N PRO A 182 4.94 10.12 23.47
CA PRO A 182 4.81 9.94 22.02
C PRO A 182 3.37 9.56 21.61
N GLY A 183 2.65 8.78 22.43
CA GLY A 183 1.25 8.43 22.15
C GLY A 183 0.30 9.62 22.25
N GLN A 184 0.54 10.53 23.18
CA GLN A 184 -0.21 11.77 23.31
C GLN A 184 0.10 12.72 22.14
N ILE A 185 1.37 12.86 21.76
CA ILE A 185 1.79 13.68 20.62
C ILE A 185 1.10 13.22 19.34
N SER A 186 1.11 11.92 19.05
CA SER A 186 0.44 11.35 17.85
C SER A 186 -1.09 11.45 17.88
N SER A 187 -1.69 11.77 19.02
CA SER A 187 -3.14 11.99 19.17
C SER A 187 -3.54 13.45 18.95
N ILE A 188 -2.59 14.36 18.83
CA ILE A 188 -2.85 15.76 18.50
C ILE A 188 -3.31 15.83 17.04
N SER A 189 -4.28 16.66 16.74
CA SER A 189 -4.84 16.85 15.41
C SER A 189 -5.05 18.34 15.12
N GLY A 190 -5.48 18.66 13.92
CA GLY A 190 -5.74 20.05 13.55
C GLY A 190 -4.81 20.54 12.44
N ASP A 191 -4.64 19.68 11.44
CA ASP A 191 -3.79 19.90 10.29
C ASP A 191 -4.09 21.19 9.55
N LYS A 192 -3.03 21.90 9.20
CA LYS A 192 -3.06 23.06 8.32
C LYS A 192 -2.22 22.79 7.08
N PRO A 193 -2.64 23.27 5.91
CA PRO A 193 -1.81 23.15 4.72
C PRO A 193 -0.55 24.02 4.84
N VAL A 194 0.58 23.51 4.33
CA VAL A 194 1.83 24.28 4.20
C VAL A 194 1.72 25.22 3.02
N ASP A 195 2.13 26.50 3.19
CA ASP A 195 2.23 27.44 2.07
C ASP A 195 3.50 27.16 1.25
N LEU A 196 3.31 26.95 -0.05
CA LEU A 196 4.40 26.56 -0.97
C LEU A 196 4.96 27.74 -1.79
N LYS A 197 4.58 28.99 -1.51
CA LYS A 197 4.97 30.16 -2.35
C LYS A 197 6.47 30.34 -2.48
N ASP A 198 7.21 30.12 -1.39
CA ASP A 198 8.64 30.39 -1.29
C ASP A 198 9.47 29.10 -1.13
N VAL A 199 8.89 27.95 -1.48
CA VAL A 199 9.56 26.67 -1.30
C VAL A 199 10.64 26.45 -2.36
N THR A 200 11.86 26.18 -1.91
CA THR A 200 12.96 25.75 -2.78
C THR A 200 12.79 24.28 -3.15
N LEU A 201 12.61 24.01 -4.43
CA LEU A 201 12.45 22.66 -4.96
C LEU A 201 13.81 22.04 -5.34
N PRO A 202 13.96 20.72 -5.28
CA PRO A 202 15.12 20.02 -5.83
C PRO A 202 15.39 20.39 -7.27
N GLN A 203 16.67 20.57 -7.63
CA GLN A 203 17.10 21.04 -8.95
C GLN A 203 16.65 20.10 -10.09
N GLU A 204 16.57 18.81 -9.83
CA GLU A 204 16.12 17.77 -10.77
C GLU A 204 14.63 17.90 -11.18
N LEU A 205 13.85 18.65 -10.43
CA LEU A 205 12.43 18.92 -10.72
C LEU A 205 12.22 20.23 -11.51
N THR A 206 13.30 20.99 -11.76
CA THR A 206 13.22 22.27 -12.45
C THR A 206 12.59 22.11 -13.84
N GLY A 207 11.60 22.93 -14.14
CA GLY A 207 10.89 22.94 -15.44
C GLY A 207 9.80 21.89 -15.60
N ARG A 208 9.60 21.01 -14.60
CA ARG A 208 8.58 19.96 -14.62
C ARG A 208 7.52 20.13 -13.55
N THR A 209 7.62 21.17 -12.74
CA THR A 209 6.75 21.41 -11.61
C THR A 209 5.87 22.63 -11.83
N ALA A 210 4.69 22.60 -11.21
CA ALA A 210 3.82 23.74 -11.02
C ALA A 210 3.26 23.74 -9.60
N VAL A 211 3.16 24.91 -9.00
CA VAL A 211 2.49 25.09 -7.71
C VAL A 211 1.14 25.72 -7.97
N SER A 212 0.08 25.12 -7.44
CA SER A 212 -1.27 25.69 -7.48
C SER A 212 -1.89 25.61 -6.09
N GLY A 213 -2.09 26.76 -5.47
CA GLY A 213 -2.45 26.82 -4.05
C GLY A 213 -1.36 26.17 -3.18
N ASN A 214 -1.78 25.22 -2.35
CA ASN A 214 -0.88 24.47 -1.45
C ASN A 214 -0.53 23.07 -2.00
N VAL A 215 -0.55 22.90 -3.31
CA VAL A 215 -0.27 21.64 -4.00
C VAL A 215 0.88 21.83 -4.96
N LEU A 216 1.90 20.99 -4.84
CA LEU A 216 2.96 20.84 -5.81
C LEU A 216 2.57 19.76 -6.82
N TYR A 217 2.61 20.10 -8.09
CA TYR A 217 2.43 19.17 -9.19
C TYR A 217 3.76 18.88 -9.85
N ILE A 218 4.01 17.62 -10.16
CA ILE A 218 5.20 17.17 -10.91
C ILE A 218 4.69 16.46 -12.14
N GLY A 219 5.08 16.95 -13.31
CA GLY A 219 4.71 16.33 -14.58
C GLY A 219 5.35 14.96 -14.78
N ALA A 220 4.66 14.10 -15.53
CA ALA A 220 5.19 12.81 -15.93
C ALA A 220 6.55 12.98 -16.62
N PRO A 221 7.53 12.09 -16.34
CA PRO A 221 8.81 12.15 -17.02
C PRO A 221 8.63 11.90 -18.51
N ALA A 222 9.28 12.73 -19.34
CA ALA A 222 9.20 12.61 -20.79
C ALA A 222 9.77 11.28 -21.31
N SER A 223 10.64 10.64 -20.54
CA SER A 223 11.22 9.32 -20.84
C SER A 223 11.75 8.68 -19.54
N ALA A 224 11.98 7.37 -19.56
CA ALA A 224 12.61 6.67 -18.45
C ALA A 224 14.00 7.25 -18.09
N THR A 225 14.67 7.90 -19.03
CA THR A 225 15.96 8.57 -18.81
C THR A 225 15.87 9.85 -17.98
N SER A 226 14.67 10.43 -17.81
CA SER A 226 14.46 11.64 -17.01
C SER A 226 14.05 11.34 -15.56
N MET A 227 13.96 10.06 -15.18
CA MET A 227 13.64 9.65 -13.80
C MET A 227 14.89 9.71 -12.92
N PRO A 228 14.74 10.01 -11.60
CA PRO A 228 15.86 9.93 -10.68
C PRO A 228 16.44 8.52 -10.68
N LEU A 229 17.74 8.46 -10.88
CA LEU A 229 18.47 7.21 -10.92
C LEU A 229 18.74 6.70 -9.50
N PRO A 230 18.68 5.38 -9.27
CA PRO A 230 19.27 4.80 -8.06
C PRO A 230 20.71 5.28 -7.88
N ASN A 231 21.12 5.51 -6.63
CA ASN A 231 22.43 6.08 -6.30
C ASN A 231 23.58 5.40 -7.08
N GLY A 232 24.33 6.19 -7.84
CA GLY A 232 25.50 5.73 -8.59
C GLY A 232 25.24 5.35 -10.05
N MET A 233 24.00 5.39 -10.55
CA MET A 233 23.70 5.09 -11.95
C MET A 233 23.68 6.37 -12.81
N GLN A 234 24.19 6.27 -14.05
CA GLN A 234 24.13 7.34 -15.03
C GLN A 234 23.13 7.02 -16.14
N PRO A 235 22.40 8.03 -16.68
CA PRO A 235 21.54 7.82 -17.84
C PRO A 235 22.41 7.44 -19.04
N GLY A 236 22.03 6.39 -19.74
CA GLY A 236 22.80 5.92 -20.88
C GLY A 236 22.04 4.96 -21.79
N VAL A 237 22.68 4.60 -22.86
CA VAL A 237 22.24 3.50 -23.73
C VAL A 237 22.39 2.18 -22.95
N ALA A 238 21.51 1.20 -23.22
CA ALA A 238 21.63 -0.13 -22.63
C ALA A 238 23.06 -0.67 -22.73
N GLN A 239 23.60 -1.11 -21.60
CA GLN A 239 24.97 -1.60 -21.56
C GLN A 239 25.06 -2.95 -22.27
N GLN A 240 25.98 -3.07 -23.23
CA GLN A 240 26.30 -4.34 -23.87
C GLN A 240 27.25 -5.13 -22.95
N LEU A 241 26.86 -6.34 -22.55
CA LEU A 241 27.74 -7.25 -21.83
C LEU A 241 28.51 -8.11 -22.83
N PRO A 242 29.86 -8.09 -22.80
CA PRO A 242 30.64 -8.98 -23.65
C PRO A 242 30.52 -10.42 -23.19
N ALA A 243 30.52 -11.34 -24.16
CA ALA A 243 30.73 -12.76 -23.87
C ALA A 243 32.22 -13.07 -23.96
N SER A 244 32.77 -13.72 -22.95
CA SER A 244 34.18 -14.09 -22.90
C SER A 244 34.42 -15.51 -23.32
N MET A 245 33.57 -16.43 -22.89
CA MET A 245 33.73 -17.85 -23.11
C MET A 245 32.38 -18.60 -23.06
N TYR A 246 32.43 -19.90 -23.37
CA TYR A 246 31.35 -20.84 -23.06
C TYR A 246 31.78 -21.87 -22.02
N VAL A 247 30.83 -22.41 -21.28
CA VAL A 247 31.02 -23.48 -20.31
C VAL A 247 30.00 -24.60 -20.56
N THR A 248 30.35 -25.79 -20.15
CA THR A 248 29.42 -26.91 -20.01
C THR A 248 29.23 -27.20 -18.54
N VAL A 249 28.00 -27.53 -18.16
CA VAL A 249 27.63 -27.76 -16.74
C VAL A 249 26.99 -29.14 -16.61
N ASP A 250 27.23 -29.81 -15.50
CA ASP A 250 26.75 -31.17 -15.23
C ASP A 250 25.23 -31.36 -15.38
N SER A 251 24.47 -30.33 -15.02
CA SER A 251 23.01 -30.33 -15.12
C SER A 251 22.45 -30.11 -16.54
N TYR A 252 23.31 -29.72 -17.50
CA TYR A 252 22.98 -29.53 -18.92
C TYR A 252 23.97 -30.22 -19.82
N PRO A 253 24.02 -31.56 -19.78
CA PRO A 253 25.05 -32.31 -20.48
C PRO A 253 25.02 -32.09 -22.00
N GLY A 254 26.17 -31.76 -22.57
CA GLY A 254 26.34 -31.52 -23.99
C GLY A 254 25.88 -30.13 -24.49
N GLN A 255 25.39 -29.29 -23.63
CA GLN A 255 25.03 -27.89 -23.97
C GLN A 255 26.18 -26.95 -23.64
N GLN A 256 26.51 -26.05 -24.58
CA GLN A 256 27.43 -24.95 -24.36
C GLN A 256 26.65 -23.73 -23.87
N LEU A 257 26.94 -23.30 -22.65
CA LEU A 257 26.32 -22.14 -22.01
C LEU A 257 27.28 -20.96 -22.08
N LEU A 258 26.80 -19.79 -22.47
CA LEU A 258 27.63 -18.58 -22.60
C LEU A 258 27.97 -18.01 -21.22
N VAL A 259 29.22 -17.58 -21.06
CA VAL A 259 29.69 -16.80 -19.91
C VAL A 259 29.84 -15.35 -20.29
N LEU A 260 29.24 -14.49 -19.50
CA LEU A 260 29.20 -13.06 -19.68
C LEU A 260 30.01 -12.38 -18.60
N ASP A 261 30.83 -11.42 -18.99
CA ASP A 261 31.58 -10.61 -18.06
C ASP A 261 30.75 -9.37 -17.66
N ASP A 262 30.20 -9.40 -16.45
CA ASP A 262 29.47 -8.26 -15.88
C ASP A 262 30.40 -7.47 -14.96
N PRO A 263 30.65 -6.20 -15.23
CA PRO A 263 31.58 -5.42 -14.43
C PRO A 263 31.12 -5.20 -12.97
N THR A 264 29.85 -5.51 -12.67
CA THR A 264 29.27 -5.31 -11.34
C THR A 264 29.09 -6.61 -10.57
N CYS A 265 28.70 -7.68 -11.26
CA CYS A 265 28.38 -8.97 -10.66
C CYS A 265 29.48 -10.04 -10.91
N GLY A 266 30.48 -9.74 -11.72
CA GLY A 266 31.48 -10.73 -12.17
C GLY A 266 30.94 -11.63 -13.30
N ALA A 267 31.47 -12.84 -13.41
CA ALA A 267 31.07 -13.75 -14.47
C ALA A 267 29.68 -14.35 -14.23
N LEU A 268 28.86 -14.35 -15.28
CA LEU A 268 27.49 -14.90 -15.28
C LEU A 268 27.37 -15.96 -16.36
N ILE A 269 26.71 -17.08 -16.03
CA ILE A 269 26.40 -18.14 -17.01
C ILE A 269 24.95 -17.99 -17.47
N GLN A 270 24.75 -17.92 -18.79
CA GLN A 270 23.43 -17.92 -19.37
C GLN A 270 22.88 -19.33 -19.47
N GLY A 271 21.82 -19.63 -18.73
CA GLY A 271 21.10 -20.91 -18.83
C GLY A 271 20.36 -21.10 -20.17
N PRO A 272 19.88 -22.32 -20.47
CA PRO A 272 19.27 -22.64 -21.78
C PRO A 272 18.03 -21.85 -22.12
N THR A 273 17.30 -21.40 -21.12
CA THR A 273 16.06 -20.60 -21.27
C THR A 273 16.33 -19.10 -21.20
N GLY A 274 17.60 -18.72 -21.02
CA GLY A 274 18.06 -17.33 -21.03
C GLY A 274 18.16 -16.69 -19.66
N GLU A 275 17.93 -17.44 -18.58
CA GLU A 275 18.19 -16.97 -17.22
C GLU A 275 19.70 -16.81 -16.99
N MET A 276 20.06 -15.88 -16.09
CA MET A 276 21.45 -15.62 -15.74
C MET A 276 21.74 -16.13 -14.34
N TYR A 277 22.84 -16.87 -14.23
CA TYR A 277 23.29 -17.45 -12.96
C TYR A 277 24.71 -17.02 -12.65
N PRO A 278 25.02 -16.63 -11.41
CA PRO A 278 26.39 -16.32 -11.02
C PRO A 278 27.31 -17.52 -11.24
N MET A 279 28.49 -17.26 -11.79
CA MET A 279 29.61 -18.22 -11.82
C MET A 279 30.52 -17.94 -10.64
N VAL A 280 30.75 -18.93 -9.82
CA VAL A 280 31.65 -18.84 -8.67
C VAL A 280 32.84 -19.78 -8.93
N ALA A 281 34.04 -19.22 -8.92
CA ALA A 281 35.28 -19.99 -9.01
C ALA A 281 35.73 -20.41 -7.60
N ASP A 282 36.09 -21.67 -7.46
CA ASP A 282 36.81 -22.21 -6.31
C ASP A 282 38.27 -22.41 -6.71
N GLU A 283 39.13 -21.48 -6.37
CA GLU A 283 40.55 -21.48 -6.69
C GLU A 283 41.28 -22.67 -6.01
N ALA A 284 40.85 -23.05 -4.81
CA ALA A 284 41.47 -24.11 -4.05
C ALA A 284 41.19 -25.48 -4.67
N ALA A 285 39.98 -25.67 -5.17
CA ALA A 285 39.55 -26.91 -5.85
C ALA A 285 39.83 -26.89 -7.36
N GLN A 286 40.26 -25.76 -7.93
CA GLN A 286 40.42 -25.53 -9.37
C GLN A 286 39.14 -25.85 -10.16
N THR A 287 38.00 -25.53 -9.61
CA THR A 287 36.67 -25.76 -10.18
C THR A 287 35.85 -24.48 -10.21
N ALA A 288 34.84 -24.46 -11.07
CA ALA A 288 33.85 -23.37 -11.11
C ALA A 288 32.44 -23.98 -11.00
N TYR A 289 31.53 -23.19 -10.47
CA TYR A 289 30.14 -23.57 -10.24
C TYR A 289 29.21 -22.54 -10.81
N MET A 290 28.11 -22.98 -11.43
CA MET A 290 26.95 -22.18 -11.73
C MET A 290 25.99 -22.24 -10.53
N MET A 291 25.63 -21.11 -9.98
CA MET A 291 24.75 -21.04 -8.81
C MET A 291 23.29 -20.91 -9.23
N VAL A 292 22.48 -21.95 -9.00
CA VAL A 292 21.05 -21.97 -9.29
C VAL A 292 20.27 -22.11 -7.98
N ASN A 293 19.55 -21.10 -7.56
CA ASN A 293 18.75 -21.11 -6.32
C ASN A 293 19.55 -21.64 -5.10
N ASN A 294 20.72 -21.09 -4.87
CA ASN A 294 21.69 -21.52 -3.84
C ASN A 294 22.19 -22.97 -3.97
N THR A 295 21.97 -23.61 -5.10
CA THR A 295 22.53 -24.95 -5.39
C THR A 295 23.70 -24.81 -6.39
N GLN A 296 24.83 -25.40 -6.05
CA GLN A 296 25.99 -25.44 -6.94
C GLN A 296 25.80 -26.50 -8.05
N ARG A 297 26.09 -26.09 -9.29
CA ARG A 297 26.14 -26.96 -10.46
C ARG A 297 27.53 -26.87 -11.03
N THR A 298 28.20 -28.00 -11.11
CA THR A 298 29.64 -28.07 -11.47
C THR A 298 29.85 -27.73 -12.94
N VAL A 299 30.78 -26.81 -13.22
CA VAL A 299 31.28 -26.56 -14.57
C VAL A 299 32.19 -27.70 -14.97
N THR A 300 31.84 -28.41 -16.05
CA THR A 300 32.53 -29.64 -16.50
C THR A 300 33.49 -29.39 -17.66
N GLY A 301 33.44 -28.23 -18.28
CA GLY A 301 34.32 -27.82 -19.36
C GLY A 301 34.14 -26.36 -19.72
N TYR A 302 35.11 -25.76 -20.38
CA TYR A 302 35.08 -24.37 -20.85
C TYR A 302 35.85 -24.23 -22.16
N GLY A 303 35.55 -23.15 -22.91
CA GLY A 303 36.26 -22.81 -24.13
C GLY A 303 36.03 -21.34 -24.52
N ASP A 304 37.01 -20.77 -25.21
CA ASP A 304 36.96 -19.41 -25.66
C ASP A 304 35.97 -19.23 -26.83
N LEU A 305 35.26 -18.12 -26.87
CA LEU A 305 34.45 -17.76 -28.01
C LEU A 305 35.31 -17.20 -29.13
N THR A 306 35.31 -17.89 -30.28
CA THR A 306 36.06 -17.52 -31.46
C THR A 306 35.30 -16.54 -32.38
N THR A 307 34.02 -16.32 -32.13
CA THR A 307 33.14 -15.40 -32.92
C THR A 307 32.58 -14.31 -32.00
N PRO A 308 32.58 -13.06 -32.44
CA PRO A 308 31.94 -11.99 -31.65
C PRO A 308 30.46 -12.28 -31.49
N ALA A 309 29.92 -11.94 -30.30
CA ALA A 309 28.51 -12.06 -30.02
C ALA A 309 27.67 -11.27 -31.07
N PRO A 310 26.52 -11.81 -31.50
CA PRO A 310 25.67 -11.09 -32.45
C PRO A 310 25.20 -9.75 -31.87
N THR A 311 25.27 -8.71 -32.71
CA THR A 311 24.80 -7.37 -32.37
C THR A 311 23.27 -7.32 -32.31
N MET A 312 22.73 -6.67 -31.32
CA MET A 312 21.28 -6.51 -31.15
C MET A 312 20.62 -5.67 -32.22
N PRO A 313 19.49 -6.11 -32.78
CA PRO A 313 18.71 -5.32 -33.72
C PRO A 313 17.81 -4.25 -33.08
N MET A 314 17.68 -4.21 -31.74
CA MET A 314 16.71 -3.37 -31.04
C MET A 314 17.41 -2.30 -30.19
N GLN A 315 17.09 -1.04 -30.43
CA GLN A 315 17.51 0.08 -29.59
C GLN A 315 16.60 0.14 -28.36
N LEU A 316 17.07 -0.39 -27.24
CA LEU A 316 16.40 -0.24 -25.96
C LEU A 316 16.97 0.97 -25.20
N PRO A 317 16.14 1.69 -24.43
CA PRO A 317 16.64 2.75 -23.56
C PRO A 317 17.54 2.11 -22.48
N GLY A 318 18.51 2.86 -21.95
CA GLY A 318 19.40 2.39 -20.88
C GLY A 318 18.70 2.13 -19.54
N LEU A 319 17.46 2.63 -19.42
CA LEU A 319 16.60 2.47 -18.24
C LEU A 319 15.18 2.19 -18.69
N ILE A 320 14.49 1.30 -17.98
CA ILE A 320 13.06 1.05 -18.17
C ILE A 320 12.36 0.97 -16.81
N ASN A 321 11.09 1.34 -16.78
CA ASN A 321 10.25 1.12 -15.61
C ASN A 321 9.62 -0.27 -15.69
N VAL A 322 9.74 -1.03 -14.61
CA VAL A 322 9.12 -2.35 -14.47
C VAL A 322 8.14 -2.30 -13.31
N ASP A 323 6.90 -2.74 -13.55
CA ASP A 323 5.87 -2.77 -12.51
C ASP A 323 6.40 -3.43 -11.22
N ARG A 324 6.13 -2.83 -10.07
CA ARG A 324 6.57 -3.27 -8.73
C ARG A 324 8.08 -3.26 -8.47
N LEU A 325 8.91 -3.08 -9.49
CA LEU A 325 10.37 -3.04 -9.32
C LEU A 325 10.94 -1.63 -9.53
N GLY A 326 10.14 -0.71 -10.12
CA GLY A 326 10.56 0.65 -10.41
C GLY A 326 11.48 0.75 -11.62
N VAL A 327 12.27 1.82 -11.68
CA VAL A 327 13.19 2.09 -12.80
C VAL A 327 14.46 1.28 -12.62
N LEU A 328 14.76 0.47 -13.61
CA LEU A 328 15.90 -0.43 -13.61
C LEU A 328 16.79 -0.22 -14.84
N PRO A 329 18.13 -0.36 -14.71
CA PRO A 329 19.04 -0.31 -15.83
C PRO A 329 18.84 -1.53 -16.72
N VAL A 330 18.92 -1.28 -18.04
CA VAL A 330 18.88 -2.31 -19.06
C VAL A 330 20.30 -2.67 -19.47
N VAL A 331 20.58 -3.95 -19.46
CA VAL A 331 21.80 -4.54 -19.98
C VAL A 331 21.43 -5.50 -21.10
N CYS A 332 22.21 -5.49 -22.17
CA CYS A 332 21.95 -6.29 -23.34
C CYS A 332 23.08 -7.30 -23.59
N PHE A 333 22.71 -8.46 -24.08
CA PHE A 333 23.64 -9.46 -24.53
C PHE A 333 23.11 -10.19 -25.76
N GLY A 334 23.84 -10.09 -26.86
CA GLY A 334 23.40 -10.63 -28.15
C GLY A 334 22.05 -10.04 -28.56
N ASP A 335 21.08 -10.89 -28.76
CA ASP A 335 19.68 -10.55 -29.10
C ASP A 335 18.76 -10.44 -27.89
N LYS A 336 19.28 -10.54 -26.68
CA LYS A 336 18.51 -10.50 -25.44
C LYS A 336 18.82 -9.27 -24.61
N ALA A 337 17.79 -8.80 -23.89
CA ALA A 337 17.89 -7.69 -22.98
C ALA A 337 17.40 -8.09 -21.59
N TYR A 338 18.02 -7.55 -20.59
CA TYR A 338 17.73 -7.81 -19.16
C TYR A 338 17.60 -6.51 -18.41
N VAL A 339 16.83 -6.53 -17.34
CA VAL A 339 16.89 -5.49 -16.29
C VAL A 339 17.75 -5.99 -15.14
N ARG A 340 18.57 -5.09 -14.60
CA ARG A 340 19.35 -5.37 -13.39
C ARG A 340 18.63 -4.83 -12.16
N THR A 341 18.35 -5.71 -11.22
CA THR A 341 17.74 -5.36 -9.93
C THR A 341 18.79 -4.83 -8.94
N ALA A 342 18.36 -4.18 -7.86
CA ALA A 342 19.26 -3.66 -6.83
C ALA A 342 20.10 -4.73 -6.13
N ASP A 343 19.64 -5.98 -6.10
CA ASP A 343 20.35 -7.16 -5.62
C ASP A 343 21.19 -7.84 -6.70
N ASN A 344 21.48 -7.11 -7.79
CA ASN A 344 22.30 -7.53 -8.93
C ASN A 344 21.77 -8.74 -9.72
N ARG A 345 20.51 -9.11 -9.59
CA ARG A 345 19.89 -10.12 -10.47
C ARG A 345 19.60 -9.52 -11.85
N LEU A 346 19.80 -10.33 -12.87
CA LEU A 346 19.42 -9.99 -14.25
C LEU A 346 18.12 -10.73 -14.59
N LEU A 347 17.07 -9.97 -14.87
CA LEU A 347 15.76 -10.48 -15.24
C LEU A 347 15.53 -10.26 -16.73
N LEU A 348 15.26 -11.34 -17.48
CA LEU A 348 15.09 -11.28 -18.92
C LEU A 348 13.84 -10.49 -19.32
N ILE A 349 14.01 -9.53 -20.25
CA ILE A 349 12.93 -8.82 -20.92
C ILE A 349 12.43 -9.66 -22.07
N LYS A 350 11.16 -10.03 -22.07
CA LYS A 350 10.52 -10.83 -23.14
C LYS A 350 9.43 -10.02 -23.84
N PRO A 351 9.34 -10.04 -25.17
CA PRO A 351 8.18 -9.51 -25.85
C PRO A 351 6.96 -10.42 -25.61
N TRP A 352 5.82 -9.80 -25.30
CA TRP A 352 4.58 -10.52 -25.09
C TRP A 352 3.41 -9.71 -25.67
N GLN A 353 2.79 -10.21 -26.74
CA GLN A 353 1.80 -9.47 -27.51
C GLN A 353 2.33 -8.07 -27.83
N ASN A 354 1.87 -7.01 -27.80
CA ASN A 354 2.47 -5.70 -28.10
C ASN A 354 3.18 -5.02 -26.92
N GLN A 355 3.64 -5.80 -25.94
CA GLN A 355 4.23 -5.32 -24.69
C GLN A 355 5.53 -6.05 -24.39
N TYR A 356 6.29 -5.53 -23.45
CA TYR A 356 7.47 -6.18 -22.90
C TYR A 356 7.20 -6.59 -21.46
N MET A 357 7.61 -7.80 -21.10
CA MET A 357 7.42 -8.38 -19.79
C MET A 357 8.76 -8.79 -19.21
N VAL A 358 8.89 -8.71 -17.89
CA VAL A 358 10.04 -9.17 -17.13
C VAL A 358 9.59 -10.30 -16.20
N SER A 359 10.28 -11.43 -16.27
CA SER A 359 10.00 -12.56 -15.36
C SER A 359 10.77 -12.39 -14.07
N ASN A 360 10.06 -12.26 -12.95
CA ASN A 360 10.66 -12.23 -11.61
C ASN A 360 10.05 -13.34 -10.74
N ASN A 361 10.84 -14.38 -10.44
CA ASN A 361 10.43 -15.54 -9.65
C ASN A 361 9.09 -16.17 -10.12
N GLY A 362 8.92 -16.28 -11.44
CA GLY A 362 7.69 -16.85 -12.04
C GLY A 362 6.53 -15.90 -12.20
N VAL A 363 6.64 -14.67 -11.70
CA VAL A 363 5.65 -13.61 -11.92
C VAL A 363 6.09 -12.77 -13.11
N MET A 364 5.19 -12.58 -14.08
CA MET A 364 5.42 -11.72 -15.24
C MET A 364 5.03 -10.29 -14.90
N LEU A 365 5.99 -9.38 -14.93
CA LEU A 365 5.81 -7.95 -14.67
C LEU A 365 5.91 -7.18 -15.99
N ARG A 366 5.08 -6.17 -16.18
CA ARG A 366 5.16 -5.33 -17.38
C ARG A 366 6.40 -4.44 -17.33
N ALA A 367 7.12 -4.34 -18.45
CA ALA A 367 8.20 -3.41 -18.67
C ALA A 367 7.74 -2.30 -19.62
N HIS A 368 7.75 -1.06 -19.15
CA HIS A 368 7.33 0.10 -19.89
C HIS A 368 8.51 0.64 -20.71
N ILE A 369 8.60 0.22 -21.96
CA ILE A 369 9.64 0.64 -22.89
C ILE A 369 9.07 1.71 -23.83
N ASN A 370 9.38 2.96 -23.56
CA ASN A 370 9.05 4.06 -24.47
C ASN A 370 10.07 4.10 -25.60
N LEU A 371 9.74 3.51 -26.74
CA LEU A 371 10.56 3.48 -27.95
C LEU A 371 10.53 4.77 -28.78
N ALA A 372 9.68 5.71 -28.45
CA ALA A 372 9.62 6.99 -29.16
C ALA A 372 10.52 8.02 -28.44
N PRO A 373 11.47 8.65 -29.18
CA PRO A 373 12.09 9.87 -28.70
C PRO A 373 11.06 10.99 -28.81
N THR A 374 10.15 11.06 -27.85
CA THR A 374 9.32 12.25 -27.73
C THR A 374 10.18 13.35 -27.12
N ALA A 375 10.16 14.47 -27.84
CA ALA A 375 10.90 15.70 -27.63
C ALA A 375 11.43 15.92 -26.19
N ALA A 376 12.67 16.37 -26.13
CA ALA A 376 13.46 16.67 -24.91
C ALA A 376 12.92 17.84 -24.05
N ASN A 377 11.64 18.10 -24.10
CA ASN A 377 10.96 19.09 -23.25
C ASN A 377 9.91 18.35 -22.45
N GLY A 378 10.25 18.01 -21.19
CA GLY A 378 9.25 17.59 -20.23
C GLY A 378 8.11 18.61 -20.25
N SER A 379 6.89 18.13 -20.47
CA SER A 379 5.73 19.02 -20.48
C SER A 379 5.62 19.66 -19.11
N THR A 380 5.49 20.98 -19.11
CA THR A 380 5.14 21.72 -17.90
C THR A 380 3.78 21.16 -17.43
N VAL A 381 3.74 20.57 -16.25
CA VAL A 381 2.49 20.02 -15.72
C VAL A 381 1.43 21.12 -15.67
N ASN A 382 0.23 20.79 -16.14
CA ASN A 382 -0.92 21.68 -16.06
C ASN A 382 -1.87 21.22 -14.94
N PRO A 383 -1.91 21.92 -13.78
CA PRO A 383 -2.79 21.54 -12.69
C PRO A 383 -4.28 21.44 -13.07
N GLY A 384 -4.72 22.22 -14.07
CA GLY A 384 -6.11 22.25 -14.56
C GLY A 384 -6.44 21.14 -15.56
N ALA A 385 -5.44 20.47 -16.12
CA ALA A 385 -5.58 19.39 -17.09
C ALA A 385 -4.47 18.35 -16.88
N PRO A 386 -4.55 17.56 -15.79
CA PRO A 386 -3.52 16.58 -15.47
C PRO A 386 -3.48 15.44 -16.50
N GLU A 387 -2.28 14.95 -16.76
CA GLU A 387 -2.02 13.83 -17.64
C GLU A 387 -1.65 12.57 -16.84
N VAL A 388 -1.88 11.40 -17.44
CA VAL A 388 -1.49 10.12 -16.81
C VAL A 388 0.02 10.09 -16.58
N GLY A 389 0.43 9.83 -15.33
CA GLY A 389 1.81 9.88 -14.90
C GLY A 389 2.18 11.14 -14.11
N ASP A 390 1.33 12.16 -14.09
CA ASP A 390 1.52 13.31 -13.22
C ASP A 390 1.40 12.91 -11.76
N VAL A 391 2.13 13.60 -10.92
CA VAL A 391 2.13 13.42 -9.45
C VAL A 391 1.73 14.73 -8.80
N ARG A 392 0.93 14.67 -7.76
CA ARG A 392 0.69 15.82 -6.89
C ARG A 392 1.09 15.51 -5.45
N ILE A 393 1.66 16.51 -4.80
CA ILE A 393 2.15 16.41 -3.43
C ILE A 393 1.54 17.52 -2.61
N THR A 394 1.04 17.17 -1.45
CA THR A 394 0.52 18.11 -0.46
C THR A 394 1.23 17.92 0.86
N TRP A 395 1.44 19.01 1.57
CA TRP A 395 1.96 18.97 2.94
C TRP A 395 0.95 19.58 3.87
N THR A 396 0.76 18.92 4.99
CA THR A 396 0.01 19.43 6.13
C THR A 396 0.90 19.41 7.37
N TYR A 397 0.62 20.29 8.30
CA TYR A 397 1.35 20.36 9.55
C TYR A 397 0.42 20.70 10.71
N ILE A 398 0.74 20.21 11.89
CA ILE A 398 0.13 20.64 13.13
C ILE A 398 1.03 21.73 13.70
N PRO A 399 0.51 22.96 13.95
CA PRO A 399 1.32 24.07 14.44
C PRO A 399 2.15 23.73 15.69
N ASP A 400 3.24 24.46 15.88
CA ASP A 400 4.12 24.37 17.05
C ASP A 400 3.42 24.71 18.38
N THR A 401 2.25 25.27 18.31
CA THR A 401 1.42 25.66 19.47
C THR A 401 -0.05 25.34 19.19
N VAL A 402 -0.61 24.45 19.99
CA VAL A 402 -2.02 24.01 19.86
C VAL A 402 -2.64 23.81 21.23
N ALA A 403 -3.83 24.35 21.44
CA ALA A 403 -4.58 24.17 22.69
C ALA A 403 -5.06 22.73 22.81
N ILE A 404 -4.78 22.09 23.95
CA ILE A 404 -5.18 20.72 24.27
C ILE A 404 -5.65 20.61 25.72
N SER A 405 -6.35 19.53 25.99
CA SER A 405 -6.69 19.07 27.32
C SER A 405 -6.24 17.62 27.49
N VAL A 406 -5.64 17.30 28.62
CA VAL A 406 -5.14 15.97 28.95
C VAL A 406 -5.76 15.47 30.25
N ALA A 407 -6.17 14.21 30.31
CA ALA A 407 -6.51 13.52 31.54
C ALA A 407 -5.71 12.21 31.60
N SER A 408 -4.64 12.21 32.40
CA SER A 408 -3.68 11.10 32.54
C SER A 408 -3.02 11.14 33.92
N CYS A 409 -2.34 10.08 34.32
CA CYS A 409 -1.62 10.08 35.62
C CYS A 409 -0.34 10.91 35.51
N GLN A 410 -0.14 11.77 36.50
CA GLN A 410 1.14 12.45 36.65
C GLN A 410 2.25 11.44 37.03
N MET A 411 3.37 11.51 36.31
CA MET A 411 4.57 10.71 36.58
C MET A 411 5.79 11.65 36.45
N GLY A 412 6.22 12.26 37.55
CA GLY A 412 7.23 13.32 37.50
C GLY A 412 6.76 14.45 36.59
N ASN A 413 7.55 14.74 35.56
CA ASN A 413 7.24 15.79 34.55
C ASN A 413 6.60 15.24 33.28
N THR A 414 6.02 14.05 33.32
CA THR A 414 5.35 13.43 32.16
C THR A 414 4.08 12.71 32.61
N PHE A 415 3.49 11.95 31.72
CA PHE A 415 2.25 11.24 31.93
C PHE A 415 2.39 9.72 31.76
N THR A 416 1.52 8.98 32.42
CA THR A 416 1.31 7.55 32.23
C THR A 416 -0.18 7.26 32.27
N PRO A 417 -0.69 6.25 31.54
CA PRO A 417 -2.09 5.90 31.59
C PRO A 417 -2.55 5.52 33.03
N TYR A 418 -3.68 6.04 33.44
CA TYR A 418 -4.36 5.54 34.65
C TYR A 418 -4.86 4.12 34.44
N VAL A 419 -4.54 3.22 35.34
CA VAL A 419 -5.00 1.83 35.28
C VAL A 419 -6.15 1.65 36.24
N ALA A 420 -7.37 1.49 35.74
CA ALA A 420 -8.56 1.23 36.53
C ALA A 420 -8.50 -0.16 37.18
N GLU A 421 -9.32 -0.39 38.22
CA GLU A 421 -9.38 -1.69 38.94
C GLU A 421 -9.61 -2.89 38.02
N ASN A 422 -10.36 -2.71 36.94
CA ASN A 422 -10.60 -3.74 35.93
C ASN A 422 -9.45 -3.90 34.91
N GLY A 423 -8.33 -3.17 35.06
CA GLY A 423 -7.15 -3.23 34.24
C GLY A 423 -7.30 -2.47 32.89
N TYR A 424 -8.34 -1.67 32.69
CA TYR A 424 -8.45 -0.78 31.55
C TYR A 424 -7.60 0.47 31.78
N LYS A 425 -6.96 0.94 30.70
CA LYS A 425 -6.08 2.12 30.72
C LYS A 425 -6.84 3.36 30.26
N VAL A 426 -6.84 4.40 31.08
CA VAL A 426 -7.41 5.70 30.77
C VAL A 426 -6.27 6.70 30.55
N ASP A 427 -6.17 7.21 29.32
CA ASP A 427 -5.23 8.24 28.89
C ASP A 427 -5.96 9.06 27.80
N LEU A 428 -6.48 10.22 28.19
CA LEU A 428 -7.33 11.03 27.32
C LEU A 428 -6.59 12.29 26.90
N LEU A 429 -6.59 12.56 25.61
CA LEU A 429 -6.17 13.84 25.04
C LEU A 429 -7.27 14.33 24.09
N GLN A 430 -7.62 15.61 24.20
CA GLN A 430 -8.59 16.25 23.31
C GLN A 430 -8.09 17.63 22.90
N MET A 431 -8.47 18.01 21.69
CA MET A 431 -8.16 19.33 21.15
C MET A 431 -8.99 20.43 21.81
N GLY A 432 -8.34 21.58 22.03
CA GLY A 432 -8.96 22.74 22.67
C GLY A 432 -9.05 22.63 24.18
N THR A 433 -9.60 23.67 24.80
CA THR A 433 -9.84 23.73 26.24
C THR A 433 -11.14 23.01 26.58
N ARG A 434 -11.03 21.82 27.15
CA ARG A 434 -12.16 20.98 27.57
C ARG A 434 -12.15 20.79 29.08
N SER A 435 -13.30 20.86 29.71
CA SER A 435 -13.39 20.47 31.11
C SER A 435 -13.23 18.96 31.29
N LYS A 436 -12.82 18.54 32.49
CA LYS A 436 -12.74 17.13 32.88
C LYS A 436 -14.00 16.36 32.47
N ASP A 437 -15.17 16.85 32.89
CA ASP A 437 -16.44 16.17 32.66
C ASP A 437 -16.76 16.02 31.16
N LEU A 438 -16.47 17.04 30.35
CA LEU A 438 -16.64 16.96 28.88
C LEU A 438 -15.70 15.93 28.24
N MET A 439 -14.47 15.79 28.73
CA MET A 439 -13.52 14.79 28.22
C MET A 439 -13.99 13.37 28.53
N PHE A 440 -14.40 13.12 29.76
CA PHE A 440 -14.92 11.79 30.15
C PHE A 440 -16.24 11.48 29.45
N GLN A 441 -17.13 12.48 29.31
CA GLN A 441 -18.38 12.31 28.55
C GLN A 441 -18.09 11.92 27.09
N ALA A 442 -17.20 12.63 26.42
CA ALA A 442 -16.82 12.31 25.05
C ALA A 442 -16.20 10.91 24.91
N ALA A 443 -15.42 10.48 25.90
CA ALA A 443 -14.87 9.11 25.93
C ALA A 443 -15.97 8.05 26.12
N LYS A 444 -16.96 8.30 26.97
CA LYS A 444 -18.15 7.45 27.16
C LYS A 444 -19.01 7.38 25.89
N ASP A 445 -19.22 8.52 25.25
CA ASP A 445 -19.95 8.59 23.97
C ASP A 445 -19.22 7.83 22.87
N GLY A 446 -17.89 7.97 22.80
CA GLY A 446 -17.04 7.18 21.92
C GLY A 446 -17.14 5.68 22.18
N ASN A 447 -17.12 5.25 23.44
CA ASN A 447 -17.32 3.85 23.79
C ASN A 447 -18.69 3.34 23.31
N THR A 448 -19.74 4.14 23.52
CA THR A 448 -21.10 3.81 23.07
C THR A 448 -21.16 3.70 21.55
N MET A 449 -20.59 4.65 20.82
CA MET A 449 -20.52 4.64 19.36
C MET A 449 -19.83 3.38 18.83
N TRP A 450 -18.64 3.05 19.37
CA TRP A 450 -17.92 1.84 18.97
C TRP A 450 -18.69 0.57 19.29
N THR A 451 -19.42 0.53 20.42
CA THR A 451 -20.28 -0.59 20.78
C THR A 451 -21.36 -0.83 19.71
N TRP A 452 -22.01 0.25 19.25
CA TRP A 452 -23.02 0.15 18.19
C TRP A 452 -22.42 -0.23 16.83
N ILE A 453 -21.24 0.29 16.49
CA ILE A 453 -20.55 -0.09 15.23
C ILE A 453 -20.25 -1.61 15.25
N LEU A 454 -19.69 -2.11 16.34
CA LEU A 454 -19.35 -3.54 16.43
C LEU A 454 -20.60 -4.45 16.52
N ARG A 455 -21.69 -3.97 17.13
CA ARG A 455 -22.99 -4.65 17.06
C ARG A 455 -23.48 -4.75 15.60
N LEU A 456 -23.37 -3.67 14.85
CA LEU A 456 -23.73 -3.64 13.44
C LEU A 456 -22.88 -4.60 12.62
N VAL A 457 -21.56 -4.64 12.84
CA VAL A 457 -20.65 -5.60 12.19
C VAL A 457 -21.05 -7.03 12.53
N GLY A 458 -21.28 -7.37 13.79
CA GLY A 458 -21.73 -8.69 14.19
C GLY A 458 -23.09 -9.07 13.58
N TRP A 459 -24.00 -8.11 13.53
CA TRP A 459 -25.29 -8.28 12.85
C TRP A 459 -25.11 -8.60 11.35
N PHE A 460 -24.28 -7.85 10.62
CA PHE A 460 -24.00 -8.13 9.21
C PHE A 460 -23.33 -9.50 9.01
N MET A 461 -22.41 -9.87 9.88
CA MET A 461 -21.77 -11.19 9.82
C MET A 461 -22.82 -12.32 9.96
N MET A 462 -23.76 -12.19 10.90
CA MET A 462 -24.83 -13.15 11.07
C MET A 462 -25.81 -13.16 9.91
N TYR A 463 -26.19 -11.97 9.42
CA TYR A 463 -27.10 -11.81 8.28
C TYR A 463 -26.54 -12.48 7.01
N ILE A 464 -25.30 -12.16 6.67
CA ILE A 464 -24.61 -12.74 5.52
C ILE A 464 -24.38 -14.25 5.74
N GLY A 465 -23.92 -14.64 6.94
CA GLY A 465 -23.66 -16.03 7.29
C GLY A 465 -24.91 -16.91 7.15
N LEU A 466 -26.04 -16.45 7.69
CA LEU A 466 -27.31 -17.17 7.58
C LEU A 466 -27.84 -17.21 6.15
N GLY A 467 -27.69 -16.10 5.41
CA GLY A 467 -28.00 -16.05 3.98
C GLY A 467 -27.19 -17.07 3.18
N MET A 468 -25.89 -17.22 3.44
CA MET A 468 -25.03 -18.23 2.80
C MET A 468 -25.42 -19.66 3.18
N ILE A 469 -25.78 -19.92 4.44
CA ILE A 469 -26.24 -21.23 4.91
C ILE A 469 -27.53 -21.65 4.19
N LEU A 470 -28.45 -20.70 4.01
CA LEU A 470 -29.76 -20.95 3.38
C LEU A 470 -29.73 -20.83 1.84
N LYS A 471 -28.63 -20.36 1.24
CA LYS A 471 -28.50 -20.16 -0.20
C LYS A 471 -28.81 -21.39 -1.06
N PRO A 472 -28.45 -22.63 -0.66
CA PRO A 472 -28.84 -23.81 -1.45
C PRO A 472 -30.34 -23.93 -1.70
N LEU A 473 -31.19 -23.49 -0.76
CA LEU A 473 -32.67 -23.53 -0.92
C LEU A 473 -33.12 -22.60 -2.05
N SER A 474 -32.54 -21.39 -2.14
CA SER A 474 -32.85 -20.46 -3.23
C SER A 474 -32.36 -21.00 -4.58
N VAL A 475 -31.12 -21.55 -4.63
CA VAL A 475 -30.54 -22.13 -5.84
C VAL A 475 -31.37 -23.34 -6.35
N LEU A 476 -31.90 -24.17 -5.46
CA LEU A 476 -32.80 -25.23 -5.82
C LEU A 476 -34.10 -24.70 -6.47
N GLY A 477 -34.62 -23.59 -5.96
CA GLY A 477 -35.80 -22.92 -6.52
C GLY A 477 -35.54 -22.19 -7.85
N ASP A 478 -34.29 -21.87 -8.16
CA ASP A 478 -33.89 -21.08 -9.35
C ASP A 478 -34.09 -21.82 -10.69
N VAL A 479 -34.49 -23.13 -10.66
CA VAL A 479 -34.96 -23.84 -11.87
C VAL A 479 -36.10 -23.06 -12.52
N LEU A 480 -36.94 -22.43 -11.71
CA LEU A 480 -37.93 -21.43 -12.13
C LEU A 480 -37.52 -20.09 -11.47
N PRO A 481 -37.02 -19.10 -12.22
CA PRO A 481 -36.44 -17.87 -11.65
C PRO A 481 -37.38 -17.11 -10.70
N ILE A 482 -38.68 -17.14 -10.92
CA ILE A 482 -39.68 -16.51 -10.07
C ILE A 482 -39.70 -17.18 -8.68
N ILE A 483 -39.62 -18.50 -8.61
CA ILE A 483 -39.61 -19.24 -7.34
C ILE A 483 -38.33 -19.02 -6.60
N GLY A 484 -37.18 -19.05 -7.29
CA GLY A 484 -35.89 -18.75 -6.70
C GLY A 484 -35.81 -17.34 -6.10
N ASN A 485 -36.37 -16.34 -6.77
CA ASN A 485 -36.41 -14.96 -6.25
C ASN A 485 -37.30 -14.83 -5.01
N ILE A 486 -38.44 -15.51 -4.96
CA ILE A 486 -39.32 -15.53 -3.79
C ILE A 486 -38.63 -16.20 -2.61
N LEU A 487 -37.93 -17.32 -2.83
CA LEU A 487 -37.14 -17.99 -1.79
C LEU A 487 -35.98 -17.12 -1.29
N GLU A 488 -35.25 -16.47 -2.19
CA GLU A 488 -34.16 -15.58 -1.83
C GLU A 488 -34.64 -14.39 -0.98
N PHE A 489 -35.77 -13.79 -1.36
CA PHE A 489 -36.43 -12.76 -0.58
C PHE A 489 -36.85 -13.26 0.81
N GLY A 490 -37.46 -14.45 0.89
CA GLY A 490 -37.85 -15.10 2.15
C GLY A 490 -36.63 -15.38 3.05
N ILE A 491 -35.53 -15.88 2.47
CA ILE A 491 -34.26 -16.11 3.18
C ILE A 491 -33.71 -14.80 3.74
N SER A 492 -33.73 -13.73 2.96
CA SER A 492 -33.26 -12.41 3.40
C SER A 492 -34.07 -11.89 4.59
N ILE A 493 -35.40 -12.06 4.57
CA ILE A 493 -36.28 -11.68 5.68
C ILE A 493 -35.94 -12.50 6.93
N ILE A 494 -35.84 -13.81 6.82
CA ILE A 494 -35.54 -14.69 7.96
C ILE A 494 -34.15 -14.34 8.54
N SER A 495 -33.16 -14.18 7.67
CA SER A 495 -31.80 -13.80 8.09
C SER A 495 -31.79 -12.44 8.79
N PHE A 496 -32.55 -11.46 8.29
CA PHE A 496 -32.70 -10.16 8.93
C PHE A 496 -33.27 -10.27 10.35
N PHE A 497 -34.39 -10.94 10.51
CA PHE A 497 -35.04 -11.03 11.82
C PHE A 497 -34.22 -11.85 12.83
N VAL A 498 -33.67 -13.00 12.40
CA VAL A 498 -32.82 -13.82 13.31
C VAL A 498 -31.59 -13.05 13.74
N SER A 499 -30.88 -12.40 12.80
CA SER A 499 -29.70 -11.59 13.09
C SER A 499 -30.04 -10.40 14.00
N SER A 500 -31.20 -9.76 13.78
CA SER A 500 -31.66 -8.64 14.60
C SER A 500 -31.98 -9.06 16.03
N ILE A 501 -32.65 -10.19 16.21
CA ILE A 501 -32.95 -10.72 17.56
C ILE A 501 -31.64 -11.03 18.31
N VAL A 502 -30.72 -11.74 17.66
CA VAL A 502 -29.46 -12.16 18.31
C VAL A 502 -28.54 -10.95 18.59
N ALA A 503 -28.53 -9.94 17.73
CA ALA A 503 -27.67 -8.74 17.94
C ALA A 503 -28.22 -7.78 19.00
N LEU A 504 -29.50 -7.86 19.36
CA LEU A 504 -30.13 -7.01 20.37
C LEU A 504 -30.12 -7.64 21.78
N VAL A 505 -29.87 -8.94 21.88
CA VAL A 505 -29.69 -9.65 23.14
C VAL A 505 -28.25 -9.54 23.63
#